data_d4bbed566272a512ba9cbd1f11d1c61d
#
_entry.id   d4bbed566272a512ba9cbd1f11d1c61d
#
_cell.length_a   1.000
_cell.length_b   1.000
_cell.length_c   1.000
_cell.angle_alpha   90.00
_cell.angle_beta   90.00
_cell.angle_gamma   90.00
#
_symmetry.space_group_name_H-M   'P 1'
#
loop_
_entity.id
_entity.type
_entity.pdbx_description
1 polymer ?
#
loop_
_entity_poly.entity_id
_entity_poly.type
_entity_poly.pdbx_seq_one_letter_code
_entity_poly.pdbx_strand_id
1 'polypeptide(L)'
;MIAPEPLSPNFPAVAQALAKELDEAGFSADGIAAHLGPEATEALYRREPGVVLAACSDDARLSRLIRFFVLRRPATAEALGEMLTPKLALSLIDDHLVLPVPDSSTYRIAVEVRPHVVAGTPRLVLSDLDASMTEHVPGRDHVLGVGSASLSLLSATPCTPVDSVLDLGTGSGIQALAQADNATHVVATDVHARALEFAEATLRANG
;
A
#
# COMPACT_ATOMS: atom_id res chain seq x y z
N MET A 1 -7.98 -5.88 -23.32
CA MET A 1 -7.10 -5.14 -22.39
C MET A 1 -8.01 -4.18 -21.65
N ILE A 2 -8.33 -4.47 -20.40
CA ILE A 2 -9.14 -3.56 -19.58
C ILE A 2 -8.14 -2.57 -19.01
N ALA A 3 -8.26 -1.28 -19.38
CA ALA A 3 -7.45 -0.23 -18.76
C ALA A 3 -7.72 -0.24 -17.25
N PRO A 4 -6.72 0.02 -16.40
CA PRO A 4 -6.97 0.19 -14.98
C PRO A 4 -7.99 1.32 -14.80
N GLU A 5 -8.95 1.13 -13.89
CA GLU A 5 -9.92 2.18 -13.59
C GLU A 5 -9.19 3.43 -13.05
N PRO A 6 -9.63 4.64 -13.42
CA PRO A 6 -9.07 5.85 -12.86
C PRO A 6 -9.26 5.85 -11.33
N LEU A 7 -8.26 6.35 -10.61
CA LEU A 7 -8.37 6.53 -9.17
C LEU A 7 -9.38 7.64 -8.86
N SER A 8 -10.11 7.49 -7.76
CA SER A 8 -11.04 8.51 -7.32
C SER A 8 -10.33 9.81 -6.93
N PRO A 9 -10.90 10.99 -7.19
CA PRO A 9 -10.36 12.25 -6.66
C PRO A 9 -10.24 12.28 -5.13
N ASN A 10 -11.01 11.44 -4.42
CA ASN A 10 -10.93 11.31 -2.97
C ASN A 10 -9.81 10.38 -2.50
N PHE A 11 -9.14 9.67 -3.40
CA PHE A 11 -8.15 8.65 -3.06
C PHE A 11 -7.12 9.11 -2.02
N PRO A 12 -6.50 10.31 -2.13
CA PRO A 12 -5.54 10.75 -1.12
C PRO A 12 -6.14 10.93 0.28
N ALA A 13 -7.39 11.39 0.38
CA ALA A 13 -8.07 11.54 1.67
C ALA A 13 -8.46 10.19 2.27
N VAL A 14 -8.92 9.25 1.44
CA VAL A 14 -9.23 7.87 1.86
C VAL A 14 -7.96 7.14 2.28
N ALA A 15 -6.85 7.33 1.56
CA ALA A 15 -5.54 6.77 1.93
C ALA A 15 -5.05 7.27 3.30
N GLN A 16 -5.25 8.56 3.60
CA GLN A 16 -4.91 9.12 4.91
C GLN A 16 -5.77 8.51 6.04
N ALA A 17 -7.09 8.38 5.82
CA ALA A 17 -7.97 7.75 6.78
C ALA A 17 -7.64 6.26 6.99
N LEU A 18 -7.32 5.56 5.90
CA LEU A 18 -6.90 4.15 5.94
C LEU A 18 -5.60 3.99 6.72
N ALA A 19 -4.60 4.83 6.46
CA ALA A 19 -3.31 4.77 7.14
C ALA A 19 -3.46 4.88 8.66
N LYS A 20 -4.33 5.78 9.14
CA LYS A 20 -4.63 5.93 10.56
C LYS A 20 -5.21 4.64 11.17
N GLU A 21 -6.20 4.04 10.52
CA GLU A 21 -6.82 2.79 10.98
C GLU A 21 -5.85 1.61 10.97
N LEU A 22 -4.96 1.56 9.98
CA LEU A 22 -3.93 0.54 9.87
C LEU A 22 -2.85 0.69 10.95
N ASP A 23 -2.43 1.93 11.24
CA ASP A 23 -1.47 2.23 12.32
C ASP A 23 -2.04 1.84 13.69
N GLU A 24 -3.29 2.22 13.99
CA GLU A 24 -4.00 1.84 15.22
C GLU A 24 -4.14 0.30 15.39
N ALA A 25 -4.16 -0.43 14.28
CA ALA A 25 -4.19 -1.89 14.28
C ALA A 25 -2.80 -2.56 14.33
N GLY A 26 -1.72 -1.77 14.35
CA GLY A 26 -0.35 -2.29 14.31
C GLY A 26 0.06 -2.84 12.93
N PHE A 27 -0.60 -2.42 11.84
CA PHE A 27 -0.28 -2.84 10.48
C PHE A 27 0.96 -2.09 9.95
N SER A 28 2.11 -2.38 10.53
CA SER A 28 3.43 -1.91 10.14
C SER A 28 4.30 -3.10 9.71
N ALA A 29 5.46 -2.85 9.10
CA ALA A 29 6.38 -3.92 8.72
C ALA A 29 6.79 -4.77 9.94
N ASP A 30 7.15 -4.10 11.04
CA ASP A 30 7.54 -4.77 12.29
C ASP A 30 6.34 -5.44 12.99
N GLY A 31 5.17 -4.80 12.99
CA GLY A 31 3.95 -5.35 13.59
C GLY A 31 3.50 -6.61 12.86
N ILE A 32 3.53 -6.62 11.53
CA ILE A 32 3.22 -7.80 10.70
C ILE A 32 4.25 -8.91 10.98
N ALA A 33 5.56 -8.58 10.98
CA ALA A 33 6.61 -9.56 11.25
C ALA A 33 6.51 -10.17 12.65
N ALA A 34 6.23 -9.34 13.66
CA ALA A 34 6.02 -9.80 15.03
C ALA A 34 4.80 -10.72 15.17
N HIS A 35 3.71 -10.39 14.46
CA HIS A 35 2.47 -11.19 14.46
C HIS A 35 2.64 -12.53 13.75
N LEU A 36 3.30 -12.54 12.59
CA LEU A 36 3.53 -13.75 11.80
C LEU A 36 4.57 -14.68 12.42
N GLY A 37 5.55 -14.14 13.14
CA GLY A 37 6.74 -14.86 13.56
C GLY A 37 7.73 -15.08 12.42
N PRO A 38 8.94 -15.58 12.73
CA PRO A 38 10.04 -15.61 11.76
C PRO A 38 9.78 -16.49 10.54
N GLU A 39 9.17 -17.67 10.71
CA GLU A 39 8.91 -18.61 9.62
C GLU A 39 7.91 -18.05 8.60
N ALA A 40 6.77 -17.54 9.06
CA ALA A 40 5.75 -16.99 8.17
C ALA A 40 6.17 -15.63 7.58
N THR A 41 6.99 -14.85 8.28
CA THR A 41 7.61 -13.64 7.73
C THR A 41 8.54 -13.96 6.58
N GLU A 42 9.39 -14.98 6.71
CA GLU A 42 10.25 -15.43 5.62
C GLU A 42 9.45 -16.00 4.45
N ALA A 43 8.38 -16.78 4.74
CA ALA A 43 7.45 -17.28 3.73
C ALA A 43 6.75 -16.13 2.97
N LEU A 44 6.41 -15.02 3.65
CA LEU A 44 5.87 -13.82 3.00
C LEU A 44 6.85 -13.25 1.97
N TYR A 45 8.13 -13.14 2.30
CA TYR A 45 9.17 -12.67 1.37
C TYR A 45 9.40 -13.64 0.20
N ARG A 46 9.27 -14.94 0.44
CA ARG A 46 9.34 -15.96 -0.62
C ARG A 46 8.06 -16.11 -1.44
N ARG A 47 7.02 -15.31 -1.14
CA ARG A 47 5.70 -15.38 -1.79
C ARG A 47 5.00 -16.74 -1.61
N GLU A 48 5.09 -17.31 -0.44
CA GLU A 48 4.45 -18.57 -0.01
C GLU A 48 3.17 -18.28 0.79
N PRO A 49 2.03 -17.96 0.16
CA PRO A 49 0.85 -17.46 0.86
C PRO A 49 0.21 -18.48 1.79
N GLY A 50 0.46 -19.78 1.57
CA GLY A 50 -0.13 -20.84 2.40
C GLY A 50 0.35 -20.80 3.85
N VAL A 51 1.65 -20.59 4.08
CA VAL A 51 2.25 -20.48 5.42
C VAL A 51 1.75 -19.23 6.14
N VAL A 52 1.73 -18.10 5.40
CA VAL A 52 1.23 -16.83 5.95
C VAL A 52 -0.26 -16.92 6.31
N LEU A 53 -1.06 -17.59 5.48
CA LEU A 53 -2.48 -17.78 5.74
C LEU A 53 -2.71 -18.66 6.99
N ALA A 54 -1.90 -19.69 7.19
CA ALA A 54 -1.96 -20.53 8.38
C ALA A 54 -1.61 -19.73 9.65
N ALA A 55 -0.59 -18.87 9.59
CA ALA A 55 -0.21 -17.99 10.69
C ALA A 55 -1.27 -16.93 11.02
N CYS A 56 -2.13 -16.59 10.07
CA CYS A 56 -3.25 -15.64 10.21
C CYS A 56 -4.61 -16.37 10.30
N SER A 57 -4.69 -17.55 10.91
CA SER A 57 -5.93 -18.35 10.97
C SER A 57 -6.90 -17.89 12.06
N ASP A 58 -6.46 -17.06 12.99
CA ASP A 58 -7.29 -16.48 14.05
C ASP A 58 -8.16 -15.29 13.55
N ASP A 59 -9.01 -14.77 14.45
CA ASP A 59 -9.87 -13.62 14.19
C ASP A 59 -9.30 -12.29 14.68
N ALA A 60 -8.01 -12.24 15.03
CA ALA A 60 -7.36 -10.99 15.41
C ALA A 60 -7.50 -9.94 14.27
N ARG A 61 -7.69 -8.69 14.66
CA ARG A 61 -7.84 -7.59 13.68
C ARG A 61 -6.67 -7.56 12.69
N LEU A 62 -5.44 -7.70 13.18
CA LEU A 62 -4.25 -7.70 12.36
C LEU A 62 -4.19 -8.90 11.39
N SER A 63 -4.60 -10.11 11.83
CA SER A 63 -4.73 -11.29 10.96
C SER A 63 -5.70 -11.04 9.81
N ARG A 64 -6.86 -10.43 10.08
CA ARG A 64 -7.85 -10.09 9.05
C ARG A 64 -7.29 -9.06 8.06
N LEU A 65 -6.59 -8.02 8.55
CA LEU A 65 -5.95 -7.02 7.71
C LEU A 65 -4.84 -7.63 6.84
N ILE A 66 -4.00 -8.52 7.38
CA ILE A 66 -2.97 -9.23 6.61
C ILE A 66 -3.62 -10.08 5.52
N ARG A 67 -4.66 -10.86 5.86
CA ARG A 67 -5.39 -11.65 4.85
C ARG A 67 -5.94 -10.77 3.73
N PHE A 68 -6.52 -9.62 4.05
CA PHE A 68 -7.16 -8.74 3.06
C PHE A 68 -6.14 -7.94 2.24
N PHE A 69 -5.27 -7.16 2.89
CA PHE A 69 -4.35 -6.25 2.20
C PHE A 69 -3.10 -6.95 1.65
N VAL A 70 -2.55 -7.93 2.38
CA VAL A 70 -1.29 -8.58 2.00
C VAL A 70 -1.53 -9.81 1.13
N LEU A 71 -2.45 -10.69 1.55
CA LEU A 71 -2.76 -11.92 0.82
C LEU A 71 -3.90 -11.73 -0.21
N ARG A 72 -4.49 -10.53 -0.29
CA ARG A 72 -5.56 -10.15 -1.24
C ARG A 72 -6.78 -11.09 -1.17
N ARG A 73 -7.07 -11.62 0.01
CA ARG A 73 -8.24 -12.48 0.23
C ARG A 73 -9.51 -11.63 0.23
N PRO A 74 -10.57 -12.08 -0.47
CA PRO A 74 -11.82 -11.36 -0.47
C PRO A 74 -12.45 -11.29 0.93
N ALA A 75 -13.21 -10.21 1.18
CA ALA A 75 -13.98 -10.02 2.40
C ALA A 75 -15.37 -9.46 2.08
N THR A 76 -16.38 -9.75 2.92
CA THR A 76 -17.70 -9.11 2.80
C THR A 76 -17.64 -7.66 3.25
N ALA A 77 -18.62 -6.84 2.86
CA ALA A 77 -18.71 -5.45 3.32
C ALA A 77 -18.80 -5.35 4.85
N GLU A 78 -19.48 -6.32 5.49
CA GLU A 78 -19.57 -6.43 6.95
C GLU A 78 -18.18 -6.68 7.57
N ALA A 79 -17.45 -7.67 7.06
CA ALA A 79 -16.10 -7.98 7.53
C ALA A 79 -15.10 -6.81 7.31
N LEU A 80 -15.26 -6.04 6.21
CA LEU A 80 -14.52 -4.80 5.99
C LEU A 80 -14.84 -3.76 7.07
N GLY A 81 -16.12 -3.59 7.41
CA GLY A 81 -16.56 -2.67 8.46
C GLY A 81 -16.10 -3.07 9.87
N GLU A 82 -15.90 -4.36 10.12
CA GLU A 82 -15.37 -4.88 11.40
C GLU A 82 -13.84 -4.73 11.53
N MET A 83 -13.09 -4.92 10.44
CA MET A 83 -11.62 -4.79 10.47
C MET A 83 -11.15 -3.34 10.36
N LEU A 84 -11.96 -2.49 9.72
CA LEU A 84 -11.81 -1.04 9.63
C LEU A 84 -12.97 -0.36 10.39
N THR A 85 -13.29 0.88 10.08
CA THR A 85 -14.57 1.45 10.49
C THR A 85 -15.62 1.28 9.38
N PRO A 86 -16.93 1.14 9.70
CA PRO A 86 -17.98 1.04 8.68
C PRO A 86 -17.96 2.20 7.67
N LYS A 87 -17.64 3.41 8.14
CA LYS A 87 -17.52 4.59 7.28
C LYS A 87 -16.38 4.45 6.29
N LEU A 88 -15.21 4.00 6.74
CA LEU A 88 -14.04 3.83 5.87
C LEU A 88 -14.26 2.67 4.89
N ALA A 89 -14.88 1.57 5.32
CA ALA A 89 -15.23 0.45 4.44
C ALA A 89 -16.12 0.91 3.28
N LEU A 90 -17.13 1.73 3.55
CA LEU A 90 -17.99 2.33 2.51
C LEU A 90 -17.20 3.25 1.59
N SER A 91 -16.33 4.12 2.14
CA SER A 91 -15.48 4.98 1.30
C SER A 91 -14.57 4.18 0.38
N LEU A 92 -13.98 3.07 0.84
CA LEU A 92 -13.16 2.20 -0.01
C LEU A 92 -13.96 1.57 -1.16
N ILE A 93 -15.24 1.26 -0.94
CA ILE A 93 -16.15 0.72 -1.97
C ILE A 93 -16.54 1.82 -2.95
N ASP A 94 -16.99 2.97 -2.46
CA ASP A 94 -17.48 4.09 -3.27
C ASP A 94 -16.37 4.70 -4.13
N ASP A 95 -15.15 4.73 -3.62
CA ASP A 95 -13.95 5.25 -4.31
C ASP A 95 -13.22 4.18 -5.14
N HIS A 96 -13.81 2.99 -5.30
CA HIS A 96 -13.28 1.88 -6.11
C HIS A 96 -11.88 1.36 -5.68
N LEU A 97 -11.49 1.58 -4.42
CA LEU A 97 -10.26 1.01 -3.86
C LEU A 97 -10.43 -0.46 -3.47
N VAL A 98 -11.66 -0.90 -3.34
CA VAL A 98 -12.04 -2.31 -3.30
C VAL A 98 -13.12 -2.56 -4.35
N LEU A 99 -12.99 -3.67 -5.06
CA LEU A 99 -13.86 -4.03 -6.18
C LEU A 99 -14.66 -5.28 -5.85
N PRO A 100 -15.91 -5.38 -6.30
CA PRO A 100 -16.72 -6.57 -6.12
C PRO A 100 -16.08 -7.76 -6.84
N VAL A 101 -16.13 -8.93 -6.21
CA VAL A 101 -15.73 -10.19 -6.83
C VAL A 101 -16.93 -10.73 -7.61
N PRO A 102 -16.79 -11.03 -8.91
CA PRO A 102 -17.88 -11.59 -9.71
C PRO A 102 -18.50 -12.82 -9.05
N ASP A 103 -19.83 -12.92 -9.16
CA ASP A 103 -20.63 -14.03 -8.61
C ASP A 103 -20.46 -14.27 -7.09
N SER A 104 -20.08 -13.23 -6.35
CA SER A 104 -19.84 -13.27 -4.91
C SER A 104 -20.37 -12.01 -4.22
N SER A 105 -20.70 -12.11 -2.92
CA SER A 105 -21.02 -10.97 -2.06
C SER A 105 -19.77 -10.35 -1.41
N THR A 106 -18.58 -10.62 -1.94
CA THR A 106 -17.31 -10.17 -1.38
C THR A 106 -16.65 -9.13 -2.25
N TYR A 107 -15.69 -8.43 -1.64
CA TYR A 107 -14.85 -7.40 -2.25
C TYR A 107 -13.38 -7.79 -2.10
N ARG A 108 -12.55 -7.37 -3.03
CA ARG A 108 -11.09 -7.50 -2.98
C ARG A 108 -10.43 -6.14 -3.14
N ILE A 109 -9.27 -5.97 -2.56
CA ILE A 109 -8.48 -4.76 -2.72
C ILE A 109 -8.05 -4.58 -4.19
N ALA A 110 -8.13 -3.36 -4.71
CA ALA A 110 -7.78 -2.99 -6.08
C ALA A 110 -6.42 -2.28 -6.20
N VAL A 111 -5.87 -1.83 -5.08
CA VAL A 111 -4.56 -1.17 -5.00
C VAL A 111 -3.66 -1.91 -4.00
N GLU A 112 -2.37 -1.79 -4.16
CA GLU A 112 -1.44 -2.31 -3.17
C GLU A 112 -1.27 -1.31 -2.03
N VAL A 113 -1.34 -1.81 -0.80
CA VAL A 113 -1.15 -1.04 0.44
C VAL A 113 -0.12 -1.79 1.27
N ARG A 114 1.11 -1.31 1.29
CA ARG A 114 2.25 -2.01 1.92
C ARG A 114 2.99 -1.14 2.92
N PRO A 115 3.19 -1.64 4.14
CA PRO A 115 4.09 -1.00 5.07
C PRO A 115 5.56 -1.33 4.72
N HIS A 116 6.39 -0.31 4.81
CA HIS A 116 7.84 -0.39 4.60
C HIS A 116 8.56 0.41 5.68
N VAL A 117 9.85 0.10 5.89
CA VAL A 117 10.75 0.98 6.62
C VAL A 117 11.49 1.82 5.59
N VAL A 118 11.23 3.12 5.58
CA VAL A 118 11.81 4.10 4.63
C VAL A 118 12.64 5.09 5.42
N ALA A 119 13.93 5.18 5.12
CA ALA A 119 14.89 6.02 5.86
C ALA A 119 14.83 5.83 7.40
N GLY A 120 14.60 4.57 7.85
CA GLY A 120 14.51 4.22 9.26
C GLY A 120 13.13 4.46 9.91
N THR A 121 12.15 5.00 9.18
CA THR A 121 10.81 5.30 9.67
C THR A 121 9.78 4.34 9.07
N PRO A 122 8.84 3.77 9.87
CA PRO A 122 7.71 3.02 9.34
C PRO A 122 6.84 3.93 8.45
N ARG A 123 6.58 3.49 7.24
CA ARG A 123 5.81 4.24 6.23
C ARG A 123 4.87 3.30 5.49
N LEU A 124 3.74 3.82 5.04
CA LEU A 124 2.78 3.11 4.19
C LEU A 124 2.95 3.58 2.74
N VAL A 125 3.16 2.67 1.81
CA VAL A 125 3.30 2.99 0.39
C VAL A 125 2.14 2.39 -0.38
N LEU A 126 1.53 3.20 -1.25
CA LEU A 126 0.43 2.81 -2.11
C LEU A 126 0.90 2.74 -3.56
N SER A 127 0.42 1.74 -4.30
CA SER A 127 0.75 1.53 -5.71
C SER A 127 -0.32 0.71 -6.40
N ASP A 128 -0.16 0.47 -7.70
CA ASP A 128 -0.92 -0.58 -8.37
C ASP A 128 -0.57 -1.96 -7.81
N LEU A 129 -1.50 -2.89 -7.94
CA LEU A 129 -1.27 -4.28 -7.54
C LEU A 129 -0.09 -4.89 -8.30
N ASP A 130 0.77 -5.62 -7.61
CA ASP A 130 1.86 -6.37 -8.26
C ASP A 130 1.31 -7.28 -9.36
N ALA A 131 1.68 -6.99 -10.59
CA ALA A 131 1.21 -7.68 -11.78
C ALA A 131 1.60 -9.15 -11.82
N SER A 132 2.70 -9.53 -11.14
CA SER A 132 3.13 -10.94 -11.04
C SER A 132 2.16 -11.82 -10.24
N MET A 133 1.25 -11.21 -9.48
CA MET A 133 0.26 -11.87 -8.65
C MET A 133 -1.17 -11.74 -9.21
N THR A 134 -1.34 -11.21 -10.41
CA THR A 134 -2.63 -10.99 -11.07
C THR A 134 -2.59 -11.52 -12.50
N GLU A 135 -3.76 -11.86 -13.05
CA GLU A 135 -3.90 -12.19 -14.48
C GLU A 135 -3.92 -10.93 -15.38
N HIS A 136 -3.75 -9.75 -14.78
CA HIS A 136 -3.81 -8.47 -15.45
C HIS A 136 -2.47 -8.15 -16.13
N VAL A 137 -2.52 -7.72 -17.38
CA VAL A 137 -1.36 -7.17 -18.10
C VAL A 137 -1.25 -5.69 -17.76
N PRO A 138 -0.15 -5.24 -17.14
CA PRO A 138 0.03 -3.84 -16.77
C PRO A 138 -0.10 -2.89 -17.95
N GLY A 139 -0.80 -1.78 -17.77
CA GLY A 139 -0.80 -0.67 -18.70
C GLY A 139 0.54 0.09 -18.71
N ARG A 140 0.68 1.07 -19.60
CA ARG A 140 1.89 1.92 -19.66
C ARG A 140 2.01 2.85 -18.46
N ASP A 141 0.90 3.16 -17.83
CA ASP A 141 0.74 4.02 -16.65
C ASP A 141 0.74 3.25 -15.33
N HIS A 142 1.06 1.95 -15.36
CA HIS A 142 1.12 1.10 -14.17
C HIS A 142 2.21 1.57 -13.22
N VAL A 143 1.81 1.84 -11.97
CA VAL A 143 2.68 2.33 -10.92
C VAL A 143 3.19 1.17 -10.08
N LEU A 144 4.46 0.86 -10.23
CA LEU A 144 5.10 -0.21 -9.47
C LEU A 144 5.18 0.13 -7.97
N GLY A 145 4.95 -0.87 -7.14
CA GLY A 145 5.26 -0.81 -5.71
C GLY A 145 6.77 -0.81 -5.42
N VAL A 146 7.10 -0.89 -4.14
CA VAL A 146 8.50 -0.88 -3.69
C VAL A 146 9.20 -2.18 -4.07
N GLY A 147 10.15 -2.07 -4.98
CA GLY A 147 11.00 -3.18 -5.43
C GLY A 147 12.47 -2.97 -5.07
N SER A 148 13.31 -3.93 -5.48
CA SER A 148 14.76 -3.88 -5.24
C SER A 148 15.44 -2.63 -5.80
N ALA A 149 14.99 -2.14 -6.95
CA ALA A 149 15.50 -0.91 -7.57
C ALA A 149 15.23 0.32 -6.70
N SER A 150 13.98 0.44 -6.19
CA SER A 150 13.59 1.53 -5.27
C SER A 150 14.39 1.50 -3.98
N LEU A 151 14.60 0.30 -3.41
CA LEU A 151 15.39 0.12 -2.19
C LEU A 151 16.88 0.42 -2.41
N SER A 152 17.45 0.04 -3.57
CA SER A 152 18.81 0.37 -3.92
C SER A 152 19.02 1.87 -4.08
N LEU A 153 18.07 2.57 -4.70
CA LEU A 153 18.12 4.01 -4.83
C LEU A 153 18.02 4.70 -3.47
N LEU A 154 17.08 4.27 -2.61
CA LEU A 154 16.96 4.77 -1.23
C LEU A 154 18.28 4.64 -0.47
N SER A 155 18.95 3.47 -0.57
CA SER A 155 20.21 3.21 0.11
C SER A 155 21.37 4.06 -0.44
N ALA A 156 21.30 4.47 -1.70
CA ALA A 156 22.33 5.29 -2.36
C ALA A 156 22.07 6.79 -2.23
N THR A 157 20.85 7.20 -1.88
CA THR A 157 20.47 8.61 -1.77
C THR A 157 20.87 9.16 -0.40
N PRO A 158 21.67 10.25 -0.33
CA PRO A 158 22.02 10.86 0.95
C PRO A 158 20.80 11.39 1.69
N CYS A 159 20.74 11.14 2.99
CA CYS A 159 19.70 11.66 3.90
C CYS A 159 20.27 12.81 4.74
N THR A 160 20.87 13.81 4.09
CA THR A 160 21.38 15.02 4.75
C THR A 160 20.40 16.19 4.56
N PRO A 161 20.27 17.10 5.54
CA PRO A 161 19.40 18.26 5.40
C PRO A 161 19.76 19.11 4.17
N VAL A 162 18.73 19.43 3.37
CA VAL A 162 18.84 20.27 2.17
C VAL A 162 17.63 21.20 2.06
N ASP A 163 17.74 22.28 1.32
CA ASP A 163 16.62 23.22 1.13
C ASP A 163 15.54 22.62 0.24
N SER A 164 15.92 21.93 -0.82
CA SER A 164 14.96 21.35 -1.76
C SER A 164 15.45 20.06 -2.40
N VAL A 165 14.50 19.19 -2.71
CA VAL A 165 14.69 17.93 -3.45
C VAL A 165 13.73 17.89 -4.62
N LEU A 166 14.19 17.42 -5.76
CA LEU A 166 13.36 17.04 -6.90
C LEU A 166 13.44 15.51 -7.08
N ASP A 167 12.29 14.85 -6.96
CA ASP A 167 12.11 13.45 -7.32
C ASP A 167 11.55 13.35 -8.74
N LEU A 168 12.37 12.90 -9.67
CA LEU A 168 12.04 12.83 -11.09
C LEU A 168 11.64 11.40 -11.47
N GLY A 169 10.37 11.20 -11.84
CA GLY A 169 9.79 9.88 -12.07
C GLY A 169 9.40 9.24 -10.74
N THR A 170 8.62 9.94 -9.93
CA THR A 170 8.34 9.60 -8.52
C THR A 170 7.59 8.28 -8.32
N GLY A 171 6.82 7.81 -9.32
CA GLY A 171 6.03 6.58 -9.23
C GLY A 171 5.11 6.58 -8.01
N SER A 172 5.32 5.65 -7.08
CA SER A 172 4.56 5.56 -5.82
C SER A 172 4.93 6.63 -4.77
N GLY A 173 5.87 7.53 -5.05
CA GLY A 173 6.29 8.59 -4.14
C GLY A 173 7.32 8.18 -3.08
N ILE A 174 7.88 6.98 -3.15
CA ILE A 174 8.75 6.46 -2.09
C ILE A 174 10.03 7.28 -1.91
N GLN A 175 10.65 7.79 -2.99
CA GLN A 175 11.87 8.59 -2.90
C GLN A 175 11.55 9.98 -2.32
N ALA A 176 10.46 10.61 -2.78
CA ALA A 176 9.98 11.86 -2.22
C ALA A 176 9.67 11.72 -0.72
N LEU A 177 9.01 10.62 -0.33
CA LEU A 177 8.69 10.31 1.06
C LEU A 177 9.94 10.15 1.93
N ALA A 178 10.99 9.50 1.41
CA ALA A 178 12.25 9.33 2.13
C ALA A 178 12.98 10.65 2.42
N GLN A 179 12.75 11.67 1.59
CA GLN A 179 13.37 12.99 1.73
C GLN A 179 12.49 14.00 2.48
N ALA A 180 11.24 13.65 2.80
CA ALA A 180 10.31 14.55 3.47
C ALA A 180 10.82 15.07 4.83
N ASP A 181 11.57 14.23 5.56
CA ASP A 181 12.16 14.61 6.85
C ASP A 181 13.51 15.36 6.72
N ASN A 182 14.10 15.41 5.52
CA ASN A 182 15.43 15.98 5.27
C ASN A 182 15.42 17.26 4.44
N ALA A 183 14.30 17.57 3.77
CA ALA A 183 14.20 18.73 2.89
C ALA A 183 13.08 19.67 3.34
N THR A 184 13.33 20.99 3.21
CA THR A 184 12.29 21.99 3.45
C THR A 184 11.20 21.95 2.37
N HIS A 185 11.58 21.59 1.14
CA HIS A 185 10.68 21.45 0.00
C HIS A 185 11.01 20.17 -0.78
N VAL A 186 10.00 19.36 -1.04
CA VAL A 186 10.12 18.20 -1.91
C VAL A 186 9.17 18.38 -3.08
N VAL A 187 9.69 18.28 -4.30
CA VAL A 187 8.90 18.31 -5.53
C VAL A 187 8.97 16.93 -6.17
N ALA A 188 7.82 16.27 -6.26
CA ALA A 188 7.67 14.98 -6.92
C ALA A 188 7.05 15.18 -8.31
N THR A 189 7.65 14.59 -9.34
CA THR A 189 7.18 14.69 -10.74
C THR A 189 7.12 13.34 -11.41
N ASP A 190 6.18 13.18 -12.32
CA ASP A 190 6.07 12.00 -13.17
C ASP A 190 5.42 12.37 -14.51
N VAL A 191 5.63 11.55 -15.54
CA VAL A 191 4.99 11.71 -16.85
C VAL A 191 3.55 11.17 -16.87
N HIS A 192 3.21 10.33 -15.91
CA HIS A 192 1.88 9.73 -15.77
C HIS A 192 1.11 10.35 -14.60
N ALA A 193 -0.08 10.88 -14.87
CA ALA A 193 -0.95 11.42 -13.84
C ALA A 193 -1.26 10.41 -12.72
N ARG A 194 -1.45 9.13 -13.09
CA ARG A 194 -1.68 8.05 -12.14
C ARG A 194 -0.56 7.90 -11.10
N ALA A 195 0.70 8.09 -11.51
CA ALA A 195 1.83 8.08 -10.58
C ALA A 195 1.74 9.23 -9.58
N LEU A 196 1.37 10.43 -10.03
CA LEU A 196 1.19 11.58 -9.14
C LEU A 196 0.03 11.38 -8.15
N GLU A 197 -1.06 10.72 -8.57
CA GLU A 197 -2.18 10.36 -7.70
C GLU A 197 -1.73 9.37 -6.59
N PHE A 198 -0.94 8.35 -6.93
CA PHE A 198 -0.36 7.42 -5.94
C PHE A 198 0.67 8.11 -5.04
N ALA A 199 1.54 8.96 -5.59
CA ALA A 199 2.50 9.71 -4.80
C ALA A 199 1.80 10.63 -3.79
N GLU A 200 0.76 11.37 -4.20
CA GLU A 200 -0.04 12.19 -3.29
C GLU A 200 -0.70 11.35 -2.21
N ALA A 201 -1.31 10.22 -2.56
CA ALA A 201 -1.93 9.32 -1.60
C ALA A 201 -0.92 8.75 -0.60
N THR A 202 0.27 8.34 -1.08
CA THR A 202 1.37 7.86 -0.24
C THR A 202 1.85 8.94 0.72
N LEU A 203 2.07 10.17 0.23
CA LEU A 203 2.52 11.27 1.07
C LEU A 203 1.46 11.62 2.14
N ARG A 204 0.20 11.73 1.77
CA ARG A 204 -0.89 12.01 2.73
C ARG A 204 -1.11 10.89 3.75
N ALA A 205 -0.90 9.65 3.37
CA ALA A 205 -0.99 8.51 4.29
C ALA A 205 0.10 8.54 5.38
N ASN A 206 1.16 9.31 5.20
CA ASN A 206 2.29 9.37 6.12
C ASN A 206 2.45 10.73 6.85
N GLY A 207 1.54 11.69 6.63
CA GLY A 207 1.46 12.97 7.32
C GLY A 207 2.02 14.13 6.53
#